data_4cab67b70d4894903520acbc5da7fccf
#
_entry.id   4cab67b70d4894903520acbc5da7fccf
#
_cell.length_a   1.000
_cell.length_b   1.000
_cell.length_c   1.000
_cell.angle_alpha   90.00
_cell.angle_beta   90.00
_cell.angle_gamma   90.00
#
_symmetry.space_group_name_H-M   'P 1'
#
loop_
_entity.id
_entity.type
_entity.pdbx_description
1 polymer ?
#
loop_
_entity_poly.entity_id
_entity_poly.type
_entity_poly.pdbx_seq_one_letter_code
_entity_poly.pdbx_strand_id
1 'polypeptide(L)'
;KGQEEIAADDARFRVVMCGRRFGKTALGITLACKAAIDGQPVGWFAPGYKYALEAWRELVQRLGPVTQRVSEQEKRLELITGGVIEVWTLDTQDPARGRKYALVVIDEAGIVRELTETWQAAIRPTLVDLGGRALILGTPKGRRHGFIQMFNRGNLEEEPDWQSFRASTLDNPWI
;
A
#
# COMPACT_ATOMS: atom_id res chain seq x y z
N LYS A 1 -15.81 11.85 -0.15
CA LYS A 1 -14.95 12.89 0.46
C LYS A 1 -13.67 12.30 1.07
N GLY A 2 -13.75 11.32 1.96
CA GLY A 2 -12.57 10.83 2.68
C GLY A 2 -11.49 10.19 1.79
N GLN A 3 -11.84 9.43 0.76
CA GLN A 3 -10.86 8.81 -0.14
C GLN A 3 -10.14 9.85 -1.01
N GLU A 4 -10.86 10.85 -1.48
CA GLU A 4 -10.28 11.96 -2.28
C GLU A 4 -9.30 12.79 -1.46
N GLU A 5 -9.62 13.08 -0.20
CA GLU A 5 -8.74 13.77 0.73
C GLU A 5 -7.44 12.99 0.97
N ILE A 6 -7.55 11.69 1.23
CA ILE A 6 -6.39 10.81 1.41
C ILE A 6 -5.54 10.73 0.13
N ALA A 7 -6.18 10.66 -1.03
CA ALA A 7 -5.49 10.59 -2.31
C ALA A 7 -4.74 11.87 -2.65
N ALA A 8 -5.28 13.03 -2.27
CA ALA A 8 -4.73 14.36 -2.55
C ALA A 8 -3.66 14.81 -1.54
N ASP A 9 -3.53 14.11 -0.41
CA ASP A 9 -2.56 14.47 0.63
C ASP A 9 -1.11 14.26 0.18
N ASP A 10 -0.24 15.19 0.52
CA ASP A 10 1.17 15.21 0.10
C ASP A 10 2.13 14.53 1.08
N ALA A 11 1.67 14.06 2.22
CA ALA A 11 2.53 13.37 3.17
C ALA A 11 3.21 12.14 2.54
N ARG A 12 4.46 11.95 2.87
CA ARG A 12 5.26 10.85 2.32
C ARG A 12 4.73 9.49 2.75
N PHE A 13 4.33 9.36 4.01
CA PHE A 13 3.79 8.13 4.59
C PHE A 13 2.39 8.38 5.14
N ARG A 14 1.39 7.81 4.48
CA ARG A 14 -0.02 7.96 4.84
C ARG A 14 -0.52 6.69 5.49
N VAL A 15 -1.04 6.80 6.70
CA VAL A 15 -1.63 5.68 7.45
C VAL A 15 -3.14 5.85 7.50
N VAL A 16 -3.87 4.90 6.94
CA VAL A 16 -5.33 4.95 6.85
C VAL A 16 -5.95 3.87 7.73
N MET A 17 -6.50 4.30 8.84
CA MET A 17 -7.24 3.45 9.78
C MET A 17 -8.72 3.61 9.54
N CYS A 18 -9.37 2.57 9.04
CA CYS A 18 -10.79 2.62 8.80
C CYS A 18 -11.48 1.28 9.02
N GLY A 19 -12.79 1.35 9.23
CA GLY A 19 -13.64 0.18 9.39
C GLY A 19 -13.70 -0.69 8.13
N ARG A 20 -14.30 -1.85 8.28
CA ARG A 20 -14.62 -2.73 7.13
C ARG A 20 -15.55 -1.98 6.17
N ARG A 21 -15.47 -2.28 4.87
CA ARG A 21 -16.29 -1.69 3.79
C ARG A 21 -16.04 -0.21 3.48
N PHE A 22 -15.03 0.43 4.03
CA PHE A 22 -14.66 1.80 3.63
C PHE A 22 -14.10 1.88 2.19
N GLY A 23 -13.66 0.76 1.62
CA GLY A 23 -13.03 0.74 0.30
C GLY A 23 -11.52 0.99 0.32
N LYS A 24 -10.84 0.63 1.42
CA LYS A 24 -9.38 0.76 1.58
C LYS A 24 -8.60 0.18 0.41
N THR A 25 -8.87 -1.08 0.12
CA THR A 25 -8.18 -1.81 -0.95
C THR A 25 -8.43 -1.14 -2.31
N ALA A 26 -9.66 -0.70 -2.57
CA ALA A 26 -9.99 0.03 -3.81
C ALA A 26 -9.21 1.34 -3.94
N LEU A 27 -9.05 2.10 -2.85
CA LEU A 27 -8.21 3.30 -2.82
C LEU A 27 -6.75 2.95 -3.14
N GLY A 28 -6.20 1.93 -2.48
CA GLY A 28 -4.84 1.44 -2.73
C GLY A 28 -4.63 1.02 -4.18
N ILE A 29 -5.53 0.23 -4.73
CA ILE A 29 -5.52 -0.21 -6.14
C ILE A 29 -5.54 1.00 -7.09
N THR A 30 -6.41 1.96 -6.84
CA THR A 30 -6.51 3.16 -7.69
C THR A 30 -5.21 3.96 -7.71
N LEU A 31 -4.59 4.18 -6.54
CA LEU A 31 -3.32 4.91 -6.45
C LEU A 31 -2.15 4.12 -7.04
N ALA A 32 -2.11 2.80 -6.84
CA ALA A 32 -1.12 1.92 -7.45
C ALA A 32 -1.21 1.93 -8.97
N CYS A 33 -2.42 1.80 -9.52
CA CYS A 33 -2.65 1.87 -10.97
C CYS A 33 -2.23 3.22 -11.55
N LYS A 34 -2.61 4.32 -10.90
CA LYS A 34 -2.23 5.67 -11.34
C LYS A 34 -0.70 5.84 -11.39
N ALA A 35 -0.01 5.46 -10.32
CA ALA A 35 1.45 5.56 -10.27
C ALA A 35 2.12 4.71 -11.36
N ALA A 36 1.66 3.49 -11.59
CA ALA A 36 2.20 2.63 -12.63
C ALA A 36 1.92 3.14 -14.05
N ILE A 37 0.72 3.69 -14.30
CA ILE A 37 0.39 4.34 -15.58
C ILE A 37 1.29 5.56 -15.83
N ASP A 38 1.66 6.28 -14.78
CA ASP A 38 2.61 7.40 -14.84
C ASP A 38 4.09 6.93 -15.02
N GLY A 39 4.32 5.65 -15.21
CA GLY A 39 5.65 5.08 -15.47
C GLY A 39 6.46 4.74 -14.21
N GLN A 40 5.84 4.75 -13.03
CA GLN A 40 6.52 4.54 -11.76
C GLN A 40 6.55 3.06 -11.33
N PRO A 41 7.61 2.62 -10.61
CA PRO A 41 7.64 1.31 -9.97
C PRO A 41 6.84 1.33 -8.66
N VAL A 42 5.96 0.35 -8.50
CA VAL A 42 5.05 0.20 -7.38
C VAL A 42 5.21 -1.17 -6.72
N GLY A 43 5.31 -1.19 -5.39
CA GLY A 43 5.25 -2.40 -4.58
C GLY A 43 3.92 -2.50 -3.83
N TRP A 44 3.25 -3.63 -3.97
CA TRP A 44 2.05 -3.98 -3.20
C TRP A 44 2.39 -5.07 -2.20
N PHE A 45 2.12 -4.84 -0.93
CA PHE A 45 2.42 -5.76 0.15
C PHE A 45 1.14 -6.19 0.88
N ALA A 46 0.96 -7.49 1.02
CA ALA A 46 -0.17 -8.10 1.70
C ALA A 46 0.29 -9.06 2.81
N PRO A 47 -0.52 -9.31 3.86
CA PRO A 47 -0.13 -10.18 4.97
C PRO A 47 0.19 -11.61 4.57
N GLY A 48 -0.47 -12.12 3.54
CA GLY A 48 -0.33 -13.50 3.08
C GLY A 48 -0.93 -13.70 1.69
N TYR A 49 -0.76 -14.90 1.15
CA TYR A 49 -1.09 -15.26 -0.23
C TYR A 49 -2.53 -14.93 -0.63
N LYS A 50 -3.50 -15.24 0.23
CA LYS A 50 -4.92 -14.99 -0.07
C LYS A 50 -5.21 -13.51 -0.37
N TYR A 51 -4.70 -12.61 0.46
CA TYR A 51 -4.85 -11.16 0.27
C TYR A 51 -4.08 -10.67 -0.95
N ALA A 52 -2.87 -11.18 -1.14
CA ALA A 52 -2.05 -10.86 -2.30
C ALA A 52 -2.72 -11.26 -3.61
N LEU A 53 -3.36 -12.44 -3.65
CA LEU A 53 -4.05 -12.94 -4.83
C LEU A 53 -5.28 -12.10 -5.20
N GLU A 54 -6.04 -11.65 -4.23
CA GLU A 54 -7.19 -10.75 -4.45
C GLU A 54 -6.73 -9.43 -5.10
N ALA A 55 -5.70 -8.81 -4.54
CA ALA A 55 -5.12 -7.57 -5.10
C ALA A 55 -4.52 -7.80 -6.50
N TRP A 56 -3.80 -8.90 -6.69
CA TRP A 56 -3.21 -9.26 -7.98
C TRP A 56 -4.25 -9.35 -9.09
N ARG A 57 -5.34 -10.07 -8.85
CA ARG A 57 -6.44 -10.23 -9.82
C ARG A 57 -7.06 -8.89 -10.20
N GLU A 58 -7.29 -8.03 -9.23
CA GLU A 58 -7.84 -6.69 -9.46
C GLU A 58 -6.89 -5.82 -10.30
N LEU A 59 -5.59 -5.84 -9.98
CA LEU A 59 -4.57 -5.09 -10.72
C LEU A 59 -4.44 -5.58 -12.16
N VAL A 60 -4.41 -6.89 -12.39
CA VAL A 60 -4.36 -7.49 -13.73
C VAL A 60 -5.58 -7.09 -14.55
N GLN A 61 -6.77 -7.14 -13.94
CA GLN A 61 -8.00 -6.77 -14.61
C GLN A 61 -8.03 -5.30 -15.02
N ARG A 62 -7.67 -4.40 -14.11
CA ARG A 62 -7.72 -2.95 -14.37
C ARG A 62 -6.65 -2.48 -15.35
N LEU A 63 -5.46 -3.04 -15.29
CA LEU A 63 -4.32 -2.62 -16.10
C LEU A 63 -4.18 -3.41 -17.40
N GLY A 64 -5.02 -4.41 -17.66
CA GLY A 64 -4.97 -5.24 -18.86
C GLY A 64 -4.74 -4.46 -20.16
N PRO A 65 -5.52 -3.39 -20.44
CA PRO A 65 -5.37 -2.63 -21.68
C PRO A 65 -4.02 -1.94 -21.89
N VAL A 66 -3.27 -1.70 -20.81
CA VAL A 66 -1.96 -0.99 -20.85
C VAL A 66 -0.81 -1.87 -20.40
N THR A 67 -1.05 -3.15 -20.19
CA THR A 67 -0.03 -4.13 -19.79
C THR A 67 0.75 -4.63 -20.99
N GLN A 68 2.07 -4.55 -20.92
CA GLN A 68 2.99 -5.11 -21.89
C GLN A 68 3.38 -6.54 -21.56
N ARG A 69 3.63 -6.84 -20.28
CA ARG A 69 4.04 -8.15 -19.81
C ARG A 69 3.42 -8.50 -18.46
N VAL A 70 2.98 -9.73 -18.29
CA VAL A 70 2.48 -10.30 -17.04
C VAL A 70 3.33 -11.50 -16.67
N SER A 71 3.81 -11.55 -15.44
CA SER A 71 4.41 -12.74 -14.84
C SER A 71 3.56 -13.19 -13.65
N GLU A 72 2.82 -14.28 -13.84
CA GLU A 72 2.02 -14.89 -12.78
C GLU A 72 2.88 -15.49 -11.67
N GLN A 73 4.04 -16.00 -12.02
CA GLN A 73 4.98 -16.59 -11.07
C GLN A 73 5.57 -15.53 -10.14
N GLU A 74 6.01 -14.42 -10.70
CA GLU A 74 6.63 -13.32 -9.95
C GLU A 74 5.61 -12.33 -9.39
N LYS A 75 4.33 -12.46 -9.77
CA LYS A 75 3.28 -11.45 -9.49
C LYS A 75 3.72 -10.05 -9.90
N ARG A 76 4.20 -9.94 -11.14
CA ARG A 76 4.76 -8.71 -11.71
C ARG A 76 4.02 -8.30 -12.99
N LEU A 77 3.59 -7.05 -13.03
CA LEU A 77 3.03 -6.39 -14.20
C LEU A 77 4.02 -5.36 -14.73
N GLU A 78 4.30 -5.40 -16.02
CA GLU A 78 5.06 -4.35 -16.71
C GLU A 78 4.13 -3.64 -17.71
N LEU A 79 4.05 -2.32 -17.60
CA LEU A 79 3.17 -1.52 -18.43
C LEU A 79 3.90 -0.93 -19.64
N ILE A 80 3.14 -0.62 -20.69
CA ILE A 80 3.69 0.05 -21.91
C ILE A 80 4.30 1.42 -21.59
N THR A 81 3.91 2.05 -20.48
CA THR A 81 4.45 3.33 -19.99
C THR A 81 5.81 3.18 -19.30
N GLY A 82 6.29 1.97 -19.10
CA GLY A 82 7.47 1.67 -18.29
C GLY A 82 7.20 1.46 -16.81
N GLY A 83 5.97 1.70 -16.35
CA GLY A 83 5.56 1.42 -14.97
C GLY A 83 5.55 -0.08 -14.67
N VAL A 84 5.75 -0.39 -13.40
CA VAL A 84 5.81 -1.77 -12.91
C VAL A 84 5.02 -1.87 -11.62
N ILE A 85 4.26 -2.96 -11.45
CA ILE A 85 3.68 -3.34 -10.16
C ILE A 85 4.16 -4.74 -9.80
N GLU A 86 4.66 -4.89 -8.59
CA GLU A 86 5.01 -6.18 -8.00
C GLU A 86 4.21 -6.41 -6.72
N VAL A 87 3.63 -7.61 -6.58
CA VAL A 87 2.84 -7.99 -5.42
C VAL A 87 3.61 -8.98 -4.56
N TRP A 88 3.75 -8.66 -3.28
CA TRP A 88 4.53 -9.39 -2.28
C TRP A 88 3.67 -9.84 -1.11
N THR A 89 4.07 -10.92 -0.48
CA THR A 89 3.53 -11.35 0.82
C THR A 89 4.53 -11.08 1.93
N LEU A 90 4.04 -10.67 3.10
CA LEU A 90 4.86 -10.31 4.26
C LEU A 90 5.11 -11.49 5.21
N ASP A 91 4.63 -12.68 4.87
CA ASP A 91 4.90 -13.93 5.57
C ASP A 91 6.15 -14.67 5.04
N THR A 92 6.88 -14.07 4.11
CA THR A 92 8.13 -14.58 3.55
C THR A 92 9.33 -13.82 4.09
N GLN A 93 10.53 -14.44 4.03
CA GLN A 93 11.77 -13.76 4.38
C GLN A 93 12.15 -12.73 3.31
N ASP A 94 12.59 -11.55 3.75
CA ASP A 94 13.11 -10.46 2.91
C ASP A 94 12.27 -10.14 1.67
N PRO A 95 10.96 -9.85 1.81
CA PRO A 95 10.15 -9.49 0.66
C PRO A 95 10.72 -8.24 -0.03
N ALA A 96 10.72 -8.24 -1.35
CA ALA A 96 11.17 -7.11 -2.18
C ALA A 96 12.65 -6.70 -2.01
N ARG A 97 13.50 -7.60 -1.53
CA ARG A 97 14.92 -7.30 -1.36
C ARG A 97 15.57 -6.77 -2.64
N GLY A 98 16.26 -5.65 -2.54
CA GLY A 98 16.95 -5.00 -3.68
C GLY A 98 16.02 -4.26 -4.63
N ARG A 99 14.72 -4.20 -4.34
CA ARG A 99 13.77 -3.43 -5.14
C ARG A 99 13.78 -1.94 -4.78
N LYS A 100 13.33 -1.12 -5.72
CA LYS A 100 13.20 0.34 -5.58
C LYS A 100 11.82 0.75 -6.06
N TYR A 101 11.07 1.41 -5.20
CA TYR A 101 9.70 1.82 -5.48
C TYR A 101 9.49 3.32 -5.31
N ALA A 102 8.67 3.89 -6.17
CA ALA A 102 8.14 5.25 -6.02
C ALA A 102 6.89 5.29 -5.14
N LEU A 103 6.13 4.20 -5.11
CA LEU A 103 4.98 4.01 -4.25
C LEU A 103 4.97 2.59 -3.69
N VAL A 104 4.72 2.48 -2.40
CA VAL A 104 4.40 1.21 -1.73
C VAL A 104 3.00 1.30 -1.16
N VAL A 105 2.21 0.25 -1.36
CA VAL A 105 0.93 0.04 -0.66
C VAL A 105 1.07 -1.17 0.24
N ILE A 106 0.75 -1.01 1.53
CA ILE A 106 0.63 -2.11 2.48
C ILE A 106 -0.86 -2.27 2.78
N ASP A 107 -1.46 -3.33 2.29
CA ASP A 107 -2.87 -3.64 2.53
C ASP A 107 -3.04 -4.57 3.74
N GLU A 108 -4.17 -4.44 4.44
CA GLU A 108 -4.48 -5.19 5.66
C GLU A 108 -3.35 -5.16 6.72
N ALA A 109 -2.69 -4.01 6.86
CA ALA A 109 -1.55 -3.81 7.76
C ALA A 109 -1.86 -4.17 9.22
N GLY A 110 -3.12 -4.07 9.65
CA GLY A 110 -3.56 -4.41 11.00
C GLY A 110 -3.42 -5.88 11.39
N ILE A 111 -3.20 -6.78 10.44
CA ILE A 111 -2.98 -8.21 10.69
C ILE A 111 -1.56 -8.69 10.38
N VAL A 112 -0.68 -7.81 9.92
CA VAL A 112 0.73 -8.13 9.69
C VAL A 112 1.43 -8.28 11.02
N ARG A 113 2.00 -9.45 11.27
CA ARG A 113 2.87 -9.67 12.43
C ARG A 113 4.16 -8.88 12.25
N GLU A 114 4.72 -8.36 13.35
CA GLU A 114 6.00 -7.65 13.34
C GLU A 114 6.07 -6.55 12.25
N LEU A 115 4.95 -5.81 12.08
CA LEU A 115 4.83 -4.79 11.03
C LEU A 115 5.92 -3.71 11.15
N THR A 116 6.24 -3.28 12.36
CA THR A 116 7.25 -2.24 12.58
C THR A 116 8.63 -2.72 12.14
N GLU A 117 9.00 -3.93 12.49
CA GLU A 117 10.27 -4.56 12.11
C GLU A 117 10.34 -4.77 10.59
N THR A 118 9.28 -5.29 10.00
CA THR A 118 9.17 -5.50 8.54
C THR A 118 9.24 -4.18 7.78
N TRP A 119 8.60 -3.14 8.28
CA TRP A 119 8.69 -1.79 7.72
C TRP A 119 10.13 -1.29 7.70
N GLN A 120 10.82 -1.37 8.84
CA GLN A 120 12.19 -0.84 8.96
C GLN A 120 13.21 -1.65 8.15
N ALA A 121 13.10 -2.97 8.18
CA ALA A 121 14.11 -3.85 7.59
C ALA A 121 13.88 -4.15 6.09
N ALA A 122 12.64 -4.24 5.64
CA ALA A 122 12.33 -4.69 4.29
C ALA A 122 11.66 -3.64 3.41
N ILE A 123 10.64 -2.93 3.90
CA ILE A 123 9.80 -2.07 3.03
C ILE A 123 10.39 -0.67 2.88
N ARG A 124 10.67 0.02 3.98
CA ARG A 124 11.21 1.39 3.95
C ARG A 124 12.48 1.52 3.11
N PRO A 125 13.45 0.59 3.15
CA PRO A 125 14.63 0.65 2.29
C PRO A 125 14.32 0.72 0.80
N THR A 126 13.24 0.11 0.34
CA THR A 126 12.83 0.16 -1.09
C THR A 126 12.41 1.55 -1.55
N LEU A 127 12.11 2.46 -0.63
CA LEU A 127 11.63 3.82 -0.91
C LEU A 127 12.74 4.88 -0.92
N VAL A 128 13.94 4.53 -0.49
CA VAL A 128 15.02 5.51 -0.25
C VAL A 128 15.50 6.15 -1.54
N ASP A 129 15.84 5.34 -2.53
CA ASP A 129 16.50 5.79 -3.76
C ASP A 129 15.65 6.73 -4.62
N LEU A 130 14.33 6.51 -4.62
CA LEU A 130 13.39 7.30 -5.42
C LEU A 130 12.61 8.35 -4.59
N GLY A 131 12.96 8.52 -3.32
CA GLY A 131 12.15 9.35 -2.43
C GLY A 131 10.71 8.87 -2.34
N GLY A 132 10.51 7.55 -2.40
CA GLY A 132 9.21 6.92 -2.55
C GLY A 132 8.26 7.19 -1.40
N ARG A 133 6.98 7.03 -1.68
CA ARG A 133 5.85 7.26 -0.77
C ARG A 133 5.23 5.93 -0.35
N ALA A 134 4.55 5.91 0.80
CA ALA A 134 3.82 4.74 1.25
C ALA A 134 2.38 5.07 1.62
N LEU A 135 1.48 4.14 1.32
CA LEU A 135 0.09 4.11 1.75
C LEU A 135 -0.13 2.84 2.58
N ILE A 136 -0.38 3.02 3.87
CA ILE A 136 -0.52 1.92 4.83
C ILE A 136 -1.97 1.82 5.25
N LEU A 137 -2.65 0.77 4.82
CA LEU A 137 -4.09 0.57 4.95
C LEU A 137 -4.38 -0.53 5.95
N GLY A 138 -5.28 -0.30 6.89
CA GLY A 138 -5.64 -1.34 7.84
C GLY A 138 -6.88 -1.05 8.66
N THR A 139 -7.34 -2.14 9.29
CA THR A 139 -8.34 -2.09 10.36
C THR A 139 -7.61 -2.37 11.67
N PRO A 140 -7.85 -1.61 12.74
CA PRO A 140 -7.13 -1.78 13.99
C PRO A 140 -7.42 -3.13 14.62
N LYS A 141 -6.38 -3.82 15.06
CA LYS A 141 -6.47 -5.07 15.83
C LYS A 141 -5.57 -4.96 17.08
N GLY A 142 -6.18 -4.52 18.17
CA GLY A 142 -5.47 -4.38 19.45
C GLY A 142 -4.59 -3.12 19.55
N ARG A 143 -4.42 -2.61 20.78
CA ARG A 143 -3.76 -1.32 21.06
C ARG A 143 -2.23 -1.35 20.89
N ARG A 144 -1.60 -2.52 20.97
CA ARG A 144 -0.13 -2.67 20.92
C ARG A 144 0.40 -3.09 19.55
N HIS A 145 -0.46 -3.19 18.55
CA HIS A 145 -0.04 -3.60 17.22
C HIS A 145 0.78 -2.50 16.52
N GLY A 146 1.79 -2.90 15.76
CA GLY A 146 2.65 -1.98 15.00
C GLY A 146 1.90 -1.00 14.09
N PHE A 147 0.75 -1.41 13.54
CA PHE A 147 -0.13 -0.54 12.77
C PHE A 147 -0.65 0.66 13.58
N ILE A 148 -1.01 0.44 14.85
CA ILE A 148 -1.42 1.53 15.74
C ILE A 148 -0.24 2.46 16.05
N GLN A 149 0.96 1.92 16.22
CA GLN A 149 2.16 2.73 16.43
C GLN A 149 2.43 3.64 15.22
N MET A 150 2.31 3.11 13.99
CA MET A 150 2.45 3.90 12.76
C MET A 150 1.35 4.96 12.63
N PHE A 151 0.11 4.61 12.98
CA PHE A 151 -1.00 5.56 13.00
C PHE A 151 -0.74 6.72 13.96
N ASN A 152 -0.22 6.43 15.15
CA ASN A 152 0.09 7.45 16.14
C ASN A 152 1.20 8.40 15.67
N ARG A 153 2.18 7.93 14.90
CA ARG A 153 3.22 8.78 14.30
C ARG A 153 2.64 9.88 13.43
N GLY A 154 1.63 9.60 12.64
CA GLY A 154 0.99 10.58 11.77
C GLY A 154 0.19 11.66 12.51
N ASN A 155 0.10 11.58 13.84
CA ASN A 155 -0.51 12.58 14.68
C ASN A 155 0.54 13.41 15.48
N LEU A 156 1.84 13.18 15.25
CA LEU A 156 2.93 13.86 15.93
C LEU A 156 3.47 14.98 15.04
N GLU A 157 3.59 16.18 15.58
CA GLU A 157 4.16 17.34 14.88
C GLU A 157 5.63 17.15 14.52
N GLU A 158 6.36 16.35 15.31
CA GLU A 158 7.77 16.02 15.07
C GLU A 158 8.00 15.04 13.93
N GLU A 159 6.94 14.46 13.37
CA GLU A 159 6.99 13.47 12.28
C GLU A 159 6.31 14.03 11.01
N PRO A 160 6.84 15.06 10.36
CA PRO A 160 6.17 15.77 9.26
C PRO A 160 5.98 14.90 8.00
N ASP A 161 6.76 13.83 7.85
CA ASP A 161 6.61 12.87 6.75
C ASP A 161 5.38 11.97 6.89
N TRP A 162 4.79 11.90 8.08
CA TRP A 162 3.68 11.02 8.41
C TRP A 162 2.36 11.77 8.53
N GLN A 163 1.31 11.20 7.95
CA GLN A 163 -0.06 11.70 8.11
C GLN A 163 -1.00 10.52 8.34
N SER A 164 -1.89 10.66 9.31
CA SER A 164 -2.86 9.62 9.65
C SER A 164 -4.28 10.06 9.36
N PHE A 165 -5.06 9.15 8.81
CA PHE A 165 -6.45 9.34 8.47
C PHE A 165 -7.31 8.31 9.17
N ARG A 166 -8.39 8.77 9.78
CA ARG A 166 -9.40 7.89 10.35
C ARG A 166 -10.70 8.08 9.59
N ALA A 167 -11.28 6.96 9.13
CA ALA A 167 -12.58 6.96 8.50
C ALA A 167 -13.46 5.84 9.07
N SER A 168 -14.74 6.12 9.20
CA SER A 168 -15.73 5.11 9.61
C SER A 168 -16.35 4.44 8.39
N THR A 169 -17.04 3.33 8.61
CA THR A 169 -17.86 2.68 7.57
C THR A 169 -18.97 3.63 7.06
N LEU A 170 -19.45 4.51 7.93
CA LEU A 170 -20.50 5.49 7.61
C LEU A 170 -20.02 6.62 6.68
N ASP A 171 -18.72 6.80 6.54
CA ASP A 171 -18.13 7.80 5.63
C ASP A 171 -18.08 7.31 4.17
N ASN A 172 -18.51 6.07 3.92
CA ASN A 172 -18.63 5.54 2.58
C ASN A 172 -19.99 5.93 1.97
N PRO A 173 -20.01 6.74 0.89
CA PRO A 173 -21.26 7.21 0.28
C PRO A 173 -22.05 6.11 -0.43
N TRP A 174 -21.50 4.91 -0.53
CA TRP A 174 -22.10 3.76 -1.22
C TRP A 174 -22.66 2.68 -0.28
N ILE A 175 -22.83 2.98 1.00
CA ILE A 175 -23.46 2.09 2.00
C ILE A 175 -24.73 2.72 2.54
#